data_4ea79698f55a7b3068e8d0f56f525d70
#
_entry.id   4ea79698f55a7b3068e8d0f56f525d70
#
_cell.length_a   1.000
_cell.length_b   1.000
_cell.length_c   1.000
_cell.angle_alpha   90.00
_cell.angle_beta   90.00
_cell.angle_gamma   90.00
#
_symmetry.space_group_name_H-M   'P 1'
#
loop_
_entity.id
_entity.type
_entity.pdbx_description
1 polymer ?
#
loop_
_entity_poly.entity_id
_entity_poly.type
_entity_poly.pdbx_seq_one_letter_code
_entity_poly.pdbx_strand_id
1 'polypeptide(L)'
;MPLCSPSPAARRRRTVMSSGWFVAALLAGTAATAGAGQDCDRACLESMVERYLDAVVANRPDRLPLAPAVRFTEDGQQLAMGDGLWNTLKAKGSYRLFVTDVAAGQVAVLATIDEDHRDADKSTPALLALRLKLREGQIHEVEQIVVRDEKAAQRVAAQSPHPLYRETVPVGERPGRAELVRIGNLYFAGLQRNDGKGDYPFADDCDRLENGMRSTNAPTPAGEVRPDPRTARNYSAQWSCREQFESGLMQFVNRIRDRRFVAIDEERGIVFAFGFFDHSGGSARTFRAPDGRLVTAGPVQPWTWQIAELFKIEKGQIRKIDAFLQRVPYGMNSGWSTWSQGMSEHPRDVSME
;
A
#
# COMPACT_ATOMS: atom_id res chain seq x y z
N MET A 1 -41.70 6.56 -52.88
CA MET A 1 -42.42 7.41 -53.88
C MET A 1 -42.83 8.69 -53.23
N PRO A 2 -42.79 9.81 -53.92
CA PRO A 2 -41.62 10.52 -54.38
C PRO A 2 -41.69 12.01 -54.03
N LEU A 3 -40.53 12.69 -54.22
CA LEU A 3 -40.33 13.95 -54.98
C LEU A 3 -40.51 15.24 -54.19
N CYS A 4 -39.79 16.28 -54.30
CA CYS A 4 -38.77 16.81 -55.19
C CYS A 4 -38.40 18.22 -54.62
N SER A 5 -37.21 18.63 -54.83
CA SER A 5 -36.68 20.00 -54.71
C SER A 5 -37.45 20.95 -55.69
N PRO A 6 -37.27 22.29 -55.69
CA PRO A 6 -35.98 22.87 -56.01
C PRO A 6 -35.60 24.25 -55.36
N SER A 7 -34.33 24.58 -55.48
CA SER A 7 -33.72 25.91 -55.38
C SER A 7 -34.13 26.82 -56.54
N PRO A 8 -34.04 28.18 -56.39
CA PRO A 8 -33.12 28.87 -57.29
C PRO A 8 -32.40 30.13 -56.76
N ALA A 9 -31.17 30.23 -57.23
CA ALA A 9 -30.51 31.32 -57.94
C ALA A 9 -30.26 32.71 -57.32
N ALA A 10 -29.00 32.94 -57.20
CA ALA A 10 -28.16 34.11 -57.43
C ALA A 10 -28.74 35.49 -57.77
N ARG A 11 -28.23 36.52 -57.08
CA ARG A 11 -27.96 37.84 -57.66
C ARG A 11 -26.66 38.45 -57.12
N ARG A 12 -25.72 38.68 -58.04
CA ARG A 12 -24.55 39.55 -57.89
C ARG A 12 -25.02 41.01 -57.82
N ARG A 13 -24.38 41.81 -56.98
CA ARG A 13 -24.12 43.24 -57.27
C ARG A 13 -22.72 43.60 -56.79
N ARG A 14 -22.05 44.31 -57.65
CA ARG A 14 -20.69 44.85 -57.59
C ARG A 14 -20.70 46.23 -56.92
N THR A 15 -19.51 46.57 -56.43
CA THR A 15 -18.82 47.89 -56.32
C THR A 15 -19.16 48.70 -55.08
N VAL A 16 -18.15 49.16 -54.32
CA VAL A 16 -17.20 50.24 -54.59
C VAL A 16 -16.06 50.21 -53.54
N MET A 17 -14.81 50.42 -53.99
CA MET A 17 -13.64 50.65 -53.16
C MET A 17 -13.74 52.02 -52.43
N SER A 18 -13.41 52.05 -51.15
CA SER A 18 -12.90 53.24 -50.49
C SER A 18 -11.73 52.88 -49.56
N SER A 19 -10.60 53.45 -49.86
CA SER A 19 -9.35 53.29 -49.14
C SER A 19 -9.46 54.02 -47.80
N GLY A 20 -9.38 53.27 -46.70
CA GLY A 20 -9.26 53.83 -45.34
C GLY A 20 -8.07 53.16 -44.69
N TRP A 21 -7.04 53.95 -44.39
CA TRP A 21 -5.90 53.50 -43.60
C TRP A 21 -6.34 53.26 -42.19
N PHE A 22 -6.27 52.00 -41.74
CA PHE A 22 -6.38 51.66 -40.32
C PHE A 22 -5.02 51.23 -39.82
N VAL A 23 -4.52 52.00 -38.87
CA VAL A 23 -3.37 51.69 -38.03
C VAL A 23 -3.75 50.46 -37.19
N ALA A 24 -3.12 49.32 -37.46
CA ALA A 24 -3.26 48.11 -36.64
C ALA A 24 -2.41 48.27 -35.40
N ALA A 25 -3.05 48.55 -34.27
CA ALA A 25 -2.43 48.36 -32.96
C ALA A 25 -2.27 46.87 -32.67
N LEU A 26 -1.02 46.40 -32.69
CA LEU A 26 -0.67 45.07 -32.20
C LEU A 26 -0.89 45.00 -30.70
N LEU A 27 -2.03 44.50 -30.26
CA LEU A 27 -2.19 43.97 -28.94
C LEU A 27 -1.47 42.64 -28.85
N ALA A 28 -0.26 42.65 -28.27
CA ALA A 28 0.42 41.43 -27.86
C ALA A 28 -0.36 40.80 -26.73
N GLY A 29 -1.29 39.91 -27.09
CA GLY A 29 -1.95 39.01 -26.14
C GLY A 29 -0.88 38.05 -25.63
N THR A 30 -0.48 38.22 -24.38
CA THR A 30 0.25 37.18 -23.65
C THR A 30 -0.70 35.99 -23.53
N ALA A 31 -0.53 34.99 -24.39
CA ALA A 31 -1.10 33.67 -24.17
C ALA A 31 -0.50 33.16 -22.86
N ALA A 32 -1.30 33.20 -21.80
CA ALA A 32 -1.01 32.42 -20.62
C ALA A 32 -0.94 30.97 -21.08
N THR A 33 0.27 30.42 -21.18
CA THR A 33 0.46 28.99 -21.26
C THR A 33 -0.24 28.41 -20.06
N ALA A 34 -1.36 27.73 -20.27
CA ALA A 34 -1.95 26.85 -19.28
C ALA A 34 -0.80 25.91 -18.87
N GLY A 35 -0.33 26.08 -17.63
CA GLY A 35 0.74 25.26 -17.09
C GLY A 35 0.31 23.80 -17.24
N ALA A 36 1.17 23.00 -17.86
CA ALA A 36 1.11 21.55 -17.77
C ALA A 36 0.86 21.23 -16.30
N GLY A 37 -0.14 20.40 -16.01
CA GLY A 37 -0.58 20.08 -14.65
C GLY A 37 0.64 19.81 -13.80
N GLN A 38 0.79 20.56 -12.74
CA GLN A 38 1.94 20.47 -11.86
C GLN A 38 1.86 19.06 -11.23
N ASP A 39 2.82 18.22 -11.58
CA ASP A 39 2.89 16.87 -10.99
C ASP A 39 2.92 17.04 -9.47
N CYS A 40 2.08 16.25 -8.78
CA CYS A 40 1.90 16.35 -7.34
C CYS A 40 3.18 15.83 -6.68
N ASP A 41 3.96 16.71 -6.06
CA ASP A 41 5.17 16.35 -5.32
C ASP A 41 4.85 15.55 -4.03
N ARG A 42 5.88 15.18 -3.29
CA ARG A 42 5.73 14.44 -2.02
C ARG A 42 4.77 15.12 -1.06
N ALA A 43 4.94 16.42 -0.83
CA ALA A 43 4.11 17.17 0.13
C ALA A 43 2.65 17.21 -0.34
N CYS A 44 2.42 17.40 -1.63
CA CYS A 44 1.12 17.35 -2.24
C CYS A 44 0.45 15.97 -2.06
N LEU A 45 1.16 14.87 -2.34
CA LEU A 45 0.64 13.50 -2.19
C LEU A 45 0.32 13.18 -0.72
N GLU A 46 1.22 13.49 0.21
CA GLU A 46 1.01 13.26 1.64
C GLU A 46 -0.15 14.11 2.18
N SER A 47 -0.28 15.38 1.72
CA SER A 47 -1.40 16.25 2.09
C SER A 47 -2.74 15.74 1.54
N MET A 48 -2.75 15.04 0.40
CA MET A 48 -3.98 14.46 -0.15
C MET A 48 -4.51 13.33 0.75
N VAL A 49 -3.64 12.56 1.39
CA VAL A 49 -4.05 11.57 2.42
C VAL A 49 -4.76 12.26 3.58
N GLU A 50 -4.19 13.36 4.10
CA GLU A 50 -4.83 14.09 5.20
C GLU A 50 -6.18 14.68 4.79
N ARG A 51 -6.29 15.23 3.57
CA ARG A 51 -7.58 15.70 3.01
C ARG A 51 -8.58 14.57 2.83
N TYR A 52 -8.12 13.39 2.39
CA TYR A 52 -8.95 12.19 2.27
C TYR A 52 -9.53 11.81 3.64
N LEU A 53 -8.69 11.70 4.66
CA LEU A 53 -9.13 11.36 6.02
C LEU A 53 -10.07 12.42 6.60
N ASP A 54 -9.83 13.71 6.37
CA ASP A 54 -10.74 14.79 6.79
C ASP A 54 -12.11 14.69 6.10
N ALA A 55 -12.13 14.29 4.83
CA ALA A 55 -13.37 14.07 4.09
C ALA A 55 -14.12 12.83 4.60
N VAL A 56 -13.39 11.74 4.95
CA VAL A 56 -13.98 10.53 5.56
C VAL A 56 -14.60 10.85 6.91
N VAL A 57 -13.88 11.55 7.81
CA VAL A 57 -14.41 11.99 9.12
C VAL A 57 -15.69 12.82 8.97
N ALA A 58 -15.75 13.66 7.93
CA ALA A 58 -16.92 14.48 7.64
C ALA A 58 -18.05 13.74 6.90
N ASN A 59 -17.81 12.50 6.46
CA ASN A 59 -18.62 11.74 5.49
C ASN A 59 -19.02 12.59 4.26
N ARG A 60 -18.02 13.25 3.65
CA ARG A 60 -18.21 14.20 2.53
C ARG A 60 -17.26 13.88 1.36
N PRO A 61 -17.55 12.83 0.56
CA PRO A 61 -16.74 12.49 -0.61
C PRO A 61 -16.64 13.65 -1.62
N ASP A 62 -17.66 14.51 -1.68
CA ASP A 62 -17.72 15.70 -2.53
C ASP A 62 -16.65 16.77 -2.23
N ARG A 63 -15.96 16.66 -1.10
CA ARG A 63 -14.82 17.55 -0.76
C ARG A 63 -13.50 17.12 -1.43
N LEU A 64 -13.49 15.99 -2.09
CA LEU A 64 -12.30 15.43 -2.73
C LEU A 64 -12.33 15.61 -4.24
N PRO A 65 -11.18 15.81 -4.88
CA PRO A 65 -11.06 15.79 -6.32
C PRO A 65 -11.08 14.35 -6.84
N LEU A 66 -12.25 13.72 -6.82
CA LEU A 66 -12.42 12.35 -7.28
C LEU A 66 -12.54 12.29 -8.80
N ALA A 67 -11.88 11.34 -9.43
CA ALA A 67 -12.12 11.01 -10.84
C ALA A 67 -13.54 10.45 -11.02
N PRO A 68 -14.20 10.68 -12.18
CA PRO A 68 -15.58 10.18 -12.42
C PRO A 68 -15.74 8.67 -12.23
N ALA A 69 -14.68 7.89 -12.49
CA ALA A 69 -14.66 6.44 -12.35
C ALA A 69 -13.65 6.00 -11.25
N VAL A 70 -13.65 6.70 -10.10
CA VAL A 70 -12.81 6.33 -8.98
C VAL A 70 -13.12 4.90 -8.54
N ARG A 71 -12.06 4.10 -8.36
CA ARG A 71 -12.16 2.74 -7.82
C ARG A 71 -11.84 2.76 -6.34
N PHE A 72 -12.76 2.29 -5.51
CA PHE A 72 -12.61 2.20 -4.07
C PHE A 72 -12.78 0.77 -3.57
N THR A 73 -11.86 0.32 -2.74
CA THR A 73 -11.98 -0.96 -2.02
C THR A 73 -11.67 -0.78 -0.55
N GLU A 74 -12.42 -1.46 0.31
CA GLU A 74 -12.13 -1.65 1.72
C GLU A 74 -12.10 -3.16 2.00
N ASP A 75 -11.04 -3.62 2.66
CA ASP A 75 -10.85 -5.03 3.04
C ASP A 75 -11.05 -6.01 1.86
N GLY A 76 -10.60 -5.60 0.67
CA GLY A 76 -10.72 -6.38 -0.57
C GLY A 76 -12.10 -6.37 -1.22
N GLN A 77 -13.07 -5.65 -0.67
CA GLN A 77 -14.41 -5.51 -1.27
C GLN A 77 -14.52 -4.17 -2.00
N GLN A 78 -15.01 -4.19 -3.23
CA GLN A 78 -15.32 -2.95 -3.95
C GLN A 78 -16.59 -2.33 -3.38
N LEU A 79 -16.49 -1.07 -2.98
CA LEU A 79 -17.56 -0.28 -2.38
C LEU A 79 -17.80 1.01 -3.17
N ALA A 80 -18.95 1.64 -2.93
CA ALA A 80 -19.18 3.01 -3.37
C ALA A 80 -18.43 3.99 -2.45
N MET A 81 -17.95 5.11 -3.01
CA MET A 81 -17.40 6.19 -2.21
C MET A 81 -18.46 6.71 -1.24
N GLY A 82 -18.08 6.85 0.02
CA GLY A 82 -19.01 7.21 1.09
C GLY A 82 -19.53 6.01 1.90
N ASP A 83 -19.12 4.78 1.53
CA ASP A 83 -19.52 3.55 2.23
C ASP A 83 -18.37 2.97 3.07
N GLY A 84 -18.64 1.92 3.87
CA GLY A 84 -17.64 1.31 4.76
C GLY A 84 -17.15 2.27 5.85
N LEU A 85 -15.83 2.45 5.97
CA LEU A 85 -15.18 3.34 6.95
C LEU A 85 -15.72 4.77 6.91
N TRP A 86 -16.24 5.24 5.76
CA TRP A 86 -16.86 6.57 5.64
C TRP A 86 -18.02 6.78 6.61
N ASN A 87 -18.72 5.71 6.98
CA ASN A 87 -19.85 5.78 7.91
C ASN A 87 -19.43 5.72 9.38
N THR A 88 -18.20 5.31 9.68
CA THR A 88 -17.78 4.99 11.05
C THR A 88 -16.56 5.75 11.54
N LEU A 89 -15.79 6.40 10.65
CA LEU A 89 -14.61 7.14 11.06
C LEU A 89 -14.98 8.40 11.84
N LYS A 90 -14.59 8.43 13.12
CA LYS A 90 -14.85 9.55 14.04
C LYS A 90 -13.70 10.54 14.13
N ALA A 91 -12.46 10.02 14.11
CA ALA A 91 -11.28 10.87 14.20
C ALA A 91 -10.04 10.21 13.55
N LYS A 92 -9.08 11.06 13.21
CA LYS A 92 -7.72 10.65 12.81
C LYS A 92 -6.92 10.37 14.08
N GLY A 93 -6.24 9.23 14.14
CA GLY A 93 -5.25 8.95 15.19
C GLY A 93 -3.92 9.68 14.95
N SER A 94 -2.93 9.43 15.81
CA SER A 94 -1.65 10.15 15.82
C SER A 94 -0.56 9.54 14.93
N TYR A 95 -0.63 8.25 14.64
CA TYR A 95 0.43 7.56 13.90
C TYR A 95 0.27 7.73 12.39
N ARG A 96 1.39 8.05 11.70
CA ARG A 96 1.49 8.17 10.24
C ARG A 96 2.85 7.69 9.76
N LEU A 97 2.86 6.64 8.94
CA LEU A 97 4.05 6.17 8.24
C LEU A 97 3.77 6.15 6.74
N PHE A 98 4.31 7.14 6.03
CA PHE A 98 4.09 7.34 4.60
C PHE A 98 5.12 6.61 3.74
N VAL A 99 4.66 6.14 2.58
CA VAL A 99 5.48 5.74 1.43
C VAL A 99 4.96 6.52 0.22
N THR A 100 5.80 7.40 -0.33
CA THR A 100 5.38 8.36 -1.34
C THR A 100 6.12 8.13 -2.64
N ASP A 101 5.40 7.66 -3.64
CA ASP A 101 5.89 7.37 -4.99
C ASP A 101 5.50 8.52 -5.92
N VAL A 102 6.35 9.55 -5.95
CA VAL A 102 6.10 10.76 -6.76
C VAL A 102 6.01 10.43 -8.24
N ALA A 103 6.89 9.53 -8.73
CA ALA A 103 6.93 9.16 -10.14
C ALA A 103 5.66 8.47 -10.63
N ALA A 104 4.99 7.73 -9.74
CA ALA A 104 3.75 7.02 -10.04
C ALA A 104 2.47 7.77 -9.63
N GLY A 105 2.62 8.94 -8.99
CA GLY A 105 1.49 9.67 -8.41
C GLY A 105 0.76 8.87 -7.32
N GLN A 106 1.49 8.04 -6.58
CA GLN A 106 0.90 7.19 -5.53
C GLN A 106 1.44 7.54 -4.15
N VAL A 107 0.58 7.40 -3.16
CA VAL A 107 0.95 7.50 -1.75
C VAL A 107 0.27 6.39 -0.97
N ALA A 108 1.03 5.70 -0.14
CA ALA A 108 0.53 4.75 0.84
C ALA A 108 0.86 5.23 2.25
N VAL A 109 0.02 4.85 3.21
CA VAL A 109 0.22 5.19 4.61
C VAL A 109 -0.24 4.06 5.53
N LEU A 110 0.54 3.77 6.56
CA LEU A 110 0.08 3.05 7.74
C LEU A 110 -0.29 4.10 8.80
N ALA A 111 -1.51 4.05 9.30
CA ALA A 111 -2.08 5.07 10.18
C ALA A 111 -2.88 4.46 11.32
N THR A 112 -3.07 5.21 12.41
CA THR A 112 -4.11 4.94 13.40
C THR A 112 -5.30 5.85 13.14
N ILE A 113 -6.48 5.33 13.47
CA ILE A 113 -7.77 6.01 13.34
C ILE A 113 -8.65 5.65 14.53
N ASP A 114 -9.74 6.40 14.72
CA ASP A 114 -10.77 6.12 15.70
C ASP A 114 -12.12 6.02 15.01
N GLU A 115 -12.79 4.88 15.16
CA GLU A 115 -14.15 4.63 14.67
C GLU A 115 -15.19 4.88 15.75
N ASP A 116 -16.45 4.97 15.37
CA ASP A 116 -17.57 5.06 16.29
C ASP A 116 -17.59 3.91 17.30
N HIS A 117 -18.06 4.23 18.48
CA HIS A 117 -18.29 3.26 19.55
C HIS A 117 -19.78 3.21 19.89
N ARG A 118 -20.24 2.07 20.46
CA ARG A 118 -21.63 1.94 20.91
C ARG A 118 -22.03 3.06 21.87
N ASP A 119 -21.11 3.48 22.74
CA ASP A 119 -21.28 4.67 23.59
C ASP A 119 -20.79 5.89 22.79
N ALA A 120 -21.69 6.81 22.48
CA ALA A 120 -21.42 7.96 21.60
C ALA A 120 -20.26 8.87 22.05
N ASP A 121 -19.97 8.89 23.36
CA ASP A 121 -18.89 9.67 23.95
C ASP A 121 -17.51 9.01 23.81
N LYS A 122 -17.46 7.76 23.33
CA LYS A 122 -16.24 6.99 23.15
C LYS A 122 -15.90 6.83 21.66
N SER A 123 -14.70 6.38 21.40
CA SER A 123 -14.24 5.92 20.09
C SER A 123 -13.53 4.58 20.24
N THR A 124 -13.50 3.81 19.16
CA THR A 124 -12.78 2.54 19.09
C THR A 124 -11.60 2.71 18.19
N PRO A 125 -10.35 2.64 18.69
CA PRO A 125 -9.16 2.78 17.84
C PRO A 125 -9.01 1.58 16.91
N ALA A 126 -8.60 1.88 15.67
CA ALA A 126 -8.30 0.89 14.64
C ALA A 126 -7.02 1.27 13.87
N LEU A 127 -6.47 0.32 13.11
CA LEU A 127 -5.37 0.57 12.20
C LEU A 127 -5.90 0.71 10.78
N LEU A 128 -5.30 1.61 10.01
CA LEU A 128 -5.61 1.84 8.61
C LEU A 128 -4.35 1.71 7.77
N ALA A 129 -4.37 0.81 6.79
CA ALA A 129 -3.45 0.87 5.66
C ALA A 129 -4.21 1.44 4.46
N LEU A 130 -3.77 2.56 3.94
CA LEU A 130 -4.44 3.29 2.86
C LEU A 130 -3.48 3.54 1.71
N ARG A 131 -3.92 3.35 0.47
CA ARG A 131 -3.25 3.78 -0.75
C ARG A 131 -4.17 4.69 -1.55
N LEU A 132 -3.63 5.80 -2.01
CA LEU A 132 -4.25 6.67 -3.00
C LEU A 132 -3.40 6.71 -4.27
N LYS A 133 -4.06 6.69 -5.42
CA LYS A 133 -3.45 6.96 -6.72
C LYS A 133 -4.05 8.20 -7.34
N LEU A 134 -3.17 9.15 -7.65
CA LEU A 134 -3.53 10.42 -8.25
C LEU A 134 -3.06 10.48 -9.70
N ARG A 135 -3.91 11.03 -10.56
CA ARG A 135 -3.57 11.42 -11.94
C ARG A 135 -4.21 12.79 -12.20
N GLU A 136 -3.46 13.71 -12.77
CA GLU A 136 -3.97 15.06 -13.10
C GLU A 136 -4.67 15.77 -11.92
N GLY A 137 -4.13 15.57 -10.70
CA GLY A 137 -4.67 16.17 -9.47
C GLY A 137 -5.95 15.50 -8.94
N GLN A 138 -6.45 14.43 -9.56
CA GLN A 138 -7.64 13.69 -9.14
C GLN A 138 -7.27 12.32 -8.56
N ILE A 139 -8.06 11.88 -7.57
CA ILE A 139 -7.95 10.53 -6.98
C ILE A 139 -8.68 9.55 -7.90
N HIS A 140 -7.94 8.63 -8.51
CA HIS A 140 -8.46 7.57 -9.36
C HIS A 140 -8.67 6.25 -8.64
N GLU A 141 -7.84 5.99 -7.61
CA GLU A 141 -7.89 4.73 -6.88
C GLU A 141 -7.73 4.98 -5.40
N VAL A 142 -8.54 4.27 -4.62
CA VAL A 142 -8.48 4.19 -3.17
C VAL A 142 -8.52 2.72 -2.77
N GLU A 143 -7.48 2.25 -2.12
CA GLU A 143 -7.42 0.91 -1.55
C GLU A 143 -7.08 1.00 -0.07
N GLN A 144 -7.93 0.41 0.78
CA GLN A 144 -7.71 0.45 2.22
C GLN A 144 -7.99 -0.89 2.89
N ILE A 145 -7.24 -1.14 3.98
CA ILE A 145 -7.44 -2.23 4.92
C ILE A 145 -7.65 -1.60 6.29
N VAL A 146 -8.75 -1.98 6.96
CA VAL A 146 -9.11 -1.49 8.30
C VAL A 146 -8.97 -2.62 9.29
N VAL A 147 -7.92 -2.58 10.13
CA VAL A 147 -7.66 -3.61 11.13
C VAL A 147 -8.34 -3.21 12.44
N ARG A 148 -9.46 -3.82 12.73
CA ARG A 148 -10.29 -3.56 13.92
C ARG A 148 -9.83 -4.42 15.11
N ASP A 149 -8.57 -4.16 15.52
CA ASP A 149 -7.94 -4.71 16.73
C ASP A 149 -7.54 -3.53 17.63
N GLU A 150 -8.39 -3.26 18.62
CA GLU A 150 -8.22 -2.13 19.53
C GLU A 150 -6.86 -2.14 20.25
N LYS A 151 -6.41 -3.33 20.71
CA LYS A 151 -5.12 -3.46 21.40
C LYS A 151 -3.94 -3.19 20.48
N ALA A 152 -4.03 -3.64 19.23
CA ALA A 152 -3.03 -3.35 18.22
C ALA A 152 -3.00 -1.84 17.90
N ALA A 153 -4.16 -1.22 17.71
CA ALA A 153 -4.26 0.20 17.43
C ALA A 153 -3.70 1.06 18.57
N GLN A 154 -4.05 0.76 19.81
CA GLN A 154 -3.49 1.42 21.01
C GLN A 154 -1.97 1.27 21.08
N ARG A 155 -1.44 0.07 20.78
CA ARG A 155 0.00 -0.19 20.77
C ARG A 155 0.72 0.64 19.70
N VAL A 156 0.16 0.74 18.49
CA VAL A 156 0.72 1.56 17.41
C VAL A 156 0.60 3.05 17.73
N ALA A 157 -0.53 3.51 18.28
CA ALA A 157 -0.73 4.91 18.67
C ALA A 157 0.25 5.39 19.74
N ALA A 158 0.77 4.47 20.58
CA ALA A 158 1.79 4.76 21.58
C ALA A 158 3.23 4.80 21.00
N GLN A 159 3.39 4.54 19.70
CA GLN A 159 4.68 4.54 19.01
C GLN A 159 4.79 5.71 18.04
N SER A 160 5.98 5.93 17.53
CA SER A 160 6.27 6.79 16.39
C SER A 160 6.97 5.96 15.32
N PRO A 161 6.79 6.27 14.03
CA PRO A 161 7.55 5.64 12.97
C PRO A 161 9.05 5.74 13.23
N HIS A 162 9.78 4.66 12.97
CA HIS A 162 11.24 4.66 13.16
C HIS A 162 11.88 5.77 12.29
N PRO A 163 12.83 6.57 12.82
CA PRO A 163 13.44 7.70 12.10
C PRO A 163 14.02 7.32 10.74
N LEU A 164 14.55 6.11 10.61
CA LEU A 164 15.13 5.58 9.37
C LEU A 164 14.17 5.67 8.15
N TYR A 165 12.86 5.64 8.36
CA TYR A 165 11.88 5.80 7.29
C TYR A 165 11.84 7.20 6.68
N ARG A 166 12.39 8.20 7.38
CA ARG A 166 12.50 9.57 6.87
C ARG A 166 13.86 9.87 6.22
N GLU A 167 14.83 9.00 6.44
CA GLU A 167 16.17 9.17 5.90
C GLU A 167 16.21 8.87 4.41
N THR A 168 16.83 9.78 3.65
CA THR A 168 17.02 9.62 2.21
C THR A 168 18.28 8.82 1.93
N VAL A 169 18.21 7.96 0.93
CA VAL A 169 19.39 7.24 0.42
C VAL A 169 20.22 8.21 -0.43
N PRO A 170 21.54 8.27 -0.25
CA PRO A 170 22.41 9.10 -1.09
C PRO A 170 22.20 8.82 -2.58
N VAL A 171 22.18 9.85 -3.41
CA VAL A 171 21.83 9.75 -4.85
C VAL A 171 22.60 8.63 -5.57
N GLY A 172 23.90 8.49 -5.29
CA GLY A 172 24.75 7.46 -5.91
C GLY A 172 24.53 6.04 -5.39
N GLU A 173 23.76 5.87 -4.32
CA GLU A 173 23.47 4.57 -3.66
C GLU A 173 21.99 4.18 -3.76
N ARG A 174 21.14 5.01 -4.40
CA ARG A 174 19.70 4.76 -4.54
C ARG A 174 19.47 3.53 -5.40
N PRO A 175 18.81 2.49 -4.88
CA PRO A 175 18.36 1.40 -5.71
C PRO A 175 17.22 1.89 -6.61
N GLY A 176 17.21 1.46 -7.87
CA GLY A 176 16.07 1.74 -8.75
C GLY A 176 14.84 0.94 -8.38
N ARG A 177 13.68 1.35 -8.90
CA ARG A 177 12.36 0.75 -8.67
C ARG A 177 12.35 -0.77 -8.77
N ALA A 178 12.85 -1.32 -9.88
CA ALA A 178 12.88 -2.77 -10.11
C ALA A 178 13.71 -3.52 -9.05
N GLU A 179 14.80 -2.94 -8.60
CA GLU A 179 15.65 -3.54 -7.56
C GLU A 179 14.97 -3.50 -6.19
N LEU A 180 14.28 -2.43 -5.83
CA LEU A 180 13.48 -2.33 -4.60
C LEU A 180 12.38 -3.39 -4.58
N VAL A 181 11.64 -3.56 -5.68
CA VAL A 181 10.62 -4.60 -5.83
C VAL A 181 11.24 -6.00 -5.70
N ARG A 182 12.37 -6.22 -6.37
CA ARG A 182 13.08 -7.51 -6.31
C ARG A 182 13.46 -7.87 -4.88
N ILE A 183 14.07 -6.94 -4.14
CA ILE A 183 14.52 -7.18 -2.76
C ILE A 183 13.31 -7.38 -1.83
N GLY A 184 12.27 -6.54 -1.93
CA GLY A 184 11.04 -6.72 -1.16
C GLY A 184 10.38 -8.09 -1.44
N ASN A 185 10.40 -8.54 -2.70
CA ASN A 185 9.87 -9.86 -3.05
C ASN A 185 10.72 -11.03 -2.53
N LEU A 186 12.02 -10.86 -2.33
CA LEU A 186 12.85 -11.90 -1.71
C LEU A 186 12.37 -12.23 -0.29
N TYR A 187 11.85 -11.25 0.44
CA TYR A 187 11.19 -11.50 1.72
C TYR A 187 9.98 -12.43 1.57
N PHE A 188 9.05 -12.12 0.69
CA PHE A 188 7.86 -12.95 0.48
C PHE A 188 8.22 -14.35 -0.03
N ALA A 189 9.12 -14.43 -0.99
CA ALA A 189 9.58 -15.72 -1.54
C ALA A 189 10.32 -16.56 -0.49
N GLY A 190 11.16 -15.92 0.31
CA GLY A 190 11.89 -16.58 1.39
C GLY A 190 10.99 -17.08 2.51
N LEU A 191 9.97 -16.27 2.90
CA LEU A 191 9.00 -16.67 3.91
C LEU A 191 8.13 -17.84 3.45
N GLN A 192 7.62 -17.80 2.23
CA GLN A 192 6.81 -18.89 1.68
C GLN A 192 7.61 -20.20 1.54
N ARG A 193 8.80 -20.11 1.02
CA ARG A 193 9.67 -21.28 0.88
C ARG A 193 10.17 -21.80 2.23
N ASN A 194 10.62 -20.92 3.08
CA ASN A 194 11.11 -21.10 4.46
C ASN A 194 11.88 -22.42 4.68
N ASP A 195 12.79 -22.75 3.77
CA ASP A 195 13.59 -23.98 3.81
C ASP A 195 15.03 -23.78 4.33
N GLY A 196 15.31 -22.57 4.84
CA GLY A 196 16.62 -22.20 5.35
C GLY A 196 17.71 -22.01 4.28
N LYS A 197 17.38 -22.07 2.98
CA LYS A 197 18.32 -22.06 1.86
C LYS A 197 18.09 -20.88 0.89
N GLY A 198 17.21 -19.93 1.24
CA GLY A 198 16.90 -18.77 0.41
C GLY A 198 17.99 -17.71 0.44
N ASP A 199 17.90 -16.78 -0.52
CA ASP A 199 18.60 -15.51 -0.44
C ASP A 199 17.78 -14.62 0.49
N TYR A 200 18.32 -14.33 1.67
CA TYR A 200 17.67 -13.55 2.71
C TYR A 200 18.38 -12.20 2.86
N PRO A 201 17.93 -11.15 2.18
CA PRO A 201 18.62 -9.86 2.09
C PRO A 201 18.39 -9.02 3.34
N PHE A 202 18.59 -9.59 4.54
CA PHE A 202 18.43 -8.87 5.79
C PHE A 202 19.75 -8.26 6.24
N ALA A 203 19.70 -6.99 6.64
CA ALA A 203 20.77 -6.34 7.38
C ALA A 203 20.83 -6.92 8.81
N ASP A 204 21.98 -6.76 9.47
CA ASP A 204 22.16 -7.26 10.85
C ASP A 204 21.24 -6.55 11.85
N ASP A 205 20.84 -5.30 11.57
CA ASP A 205 19.91 -4.50 12.35
C ASP A 205 18.46 -4.59 11.86
N CYS A 206 18.12 -5.62 11.07
CA CYS A 206 16.78 -5.83 10.61
C CYS A 206 15.80 -6.04 11.76
N ASP A 207 14.75 -5.20 11.82
CA ASP A 207 13.62 -5.35 12.74
C ASP A 207 12.31 -5.46 11.97
N ARG A 208 11.35 -6.23 12.53
CA ARG A 208 10.01 -6.36 11.99
C ARG A 208 8.96 -6.07 13.06
N LEU A 209 8.01 -5.21 12.69
CA LEU A 209 6.81 -4.91 13.47
C LEU A 209 5.56 -5.39 12.71
N GLU A 210 4.67 -6.10 13.39
CA GLU A 210 3.39 -6.56 12.87
C GLU A 210 2.28 -6.03 13.78
N ASN A 211 1.39 -5.18 13.25
CA ASN A 211 0.40 -4.46 14.04
C ASN A 211 1.01 -3.80 15.29
N GLY A 212 2.19 -3.18 15.13
CA GLY A 212 2.95 -2.53 16.19
C GLY A 212 3.61 -3.48 17.21
N MET A 213 3.47 -4.79 17.06
CA MET A 213 4.15 -5.76 17.91
C MET A 213 5.50 -6.14 17.30
N ARG A 214 6.55 -6.11 18.11
CA ARG A 214 7.89 -6.55 17.69
C ARG A 214 7.86 -8.06 17.42
N SER A 215 8.05 -8.45 16.18
CA SER A 215 8.03 -9.86 15.75
C SER A 215 9.42 -10.42 15.46
N THR A 216 10.48 -9.59 15.61
CA THR A 216 11.90 -10.00 15.60
C THR A 216 12.67 -9.27 16.70
N ASN A 217 13.81 -9.81 17.11
CA ASN A 217 14.70 -9.21 18.11
C ASN A 217 13.99 -8.75 19.42
N ALA A 218 12.87 -9.39 19.76
CA ALA A 218 12.18 -9.11 21.01
C ALA A 218 13.09 -9.46 22.19
N PRO A 219 13.11 -8.66 23.27
CA PRO A 219 13.90 -8.98 24.44
C PRO A 219 13.45 -10.31 25.06
N THR A 220 14.42 -11.09 25.55
CA THR A 220 14.11 -12.29 26.33
C THR A 220 13.55 -11.86 27.68
N PRO A 221 12.36 -12.33 28.09
CA PRO A 221 11.81 -12.02 29.40
C PRO A 221 12.76 -12.42 30.54
N ALA A 222 12.73 -11.67 31.64
CA ALA A 222 13.57 -11.95 32.78
C ALA A 222 13.32 -13.37 33.34
N GLY A 223 14.38 -14.14 33.50
CA GLY A 223 14.30 -15.52 33.99
C GLY A 223 14.02 -16.58 32.92
N GLU A 224 13.78 -16.18 31.67
CA GLU A 224 13.63 -17.09 30.53
C GLU A 224 14.95 -17.25 29.76
N VAL A 225 15.07 -18.38 29.06
CA VAL A 225 16.19 -18.65 28.15
C VAL A 225 15.71 -18.40 26.72
N ARG A 226 16.50 -17.64 25.95
CA ARG A 226 16.22 -17.40 24.54
C ARG A 226 16.14 -18.75 23.80
N PRO A 227 15.05 -19.03 23.06
CA PRO A 227 14.93 -20.28 22.32
C PRO A 227 16.05 -20.45 21.28
N ASP A 228 16.63 -21.64 21.21
CA ASP A 228 17.61 -21.98 20.17
C ASP A 228 16.88 -22.36 18.88
N PRO A 229 17.11 -21.67 17.74
CA PRO A 229 16.47 -22.00 16.45
C PRO A 229 16.68 -23.45 16.00
N ARG A 230 17.76 -24.10 16.45
CA ARG A 230 18.10 -25.48 16.07
C ARG A 230 17.29 -26.54 16.82
N THR A 231 16.72 -26.20 17.97
CA THR A 231 15.98 -27.15 18.82
C THR A 231 14.53 -26.77 19.04
N ALA A 232 14.17 -25.51 18.80
CA ALA A 232 12.83 -24.99 18.97
C ALA A 232 11.83 -25.70 18.02
N ARG A 233 10.57 -25.78 18.47
CA ARG A 233 9.46 -26.35 17.66
C ARG A 233 8.53 -25.28 17.08
N ASN A 234 8.69 -24.03 17.50
CA ASN A 234 7.98 -22.88 16.97
C ASN A 234 8.99 -21.77 16.72
N TYR A 235 8.69 -20.89 15.76
CA TYR A 235 9.49 -19.67 15.58
C TYR A 235 9.34 -18.76 16.82
N SER A 236 10.33 -17.91 17.03
CA SER A 236 10.34 -16.99 18.15
C SER A 236 10.53 -15.55 17.68
N ALA A 237 9.79 -14.62 18.32
CA ALA A 237 10.00 -13.18 18.14
C ALA A 237 11.34 -12.68 18.70
N GLN A 238 12.03 -13.49 19.50
CA GLN A 238 13.36 -13.17 20.04
C GLN A 238 14.49 -13.34 19.01
N TRP A 239 14.22 -14.01 17.89
CA TRP A 239 15.18 -14.23 16.82
C TRP A 239 15.26 -13.04 15.89
N SER A 240 16.43 -12.86 15.25
CA SER A 240 16.61 -11.89 14.17
C SER A 240 15.77 -12.25 12.93
N CYS A 241 15.61 -11.31 12.01
CA CYS A 241 14.97 -11.57 10.73
C CYS A 241 15.59 -12.79 10.03
N ARG A 242 16.91 -12.88 10.01
CA ARG A 242 17.67 -13.97 9.38
C ARG A 242 17.43 -15.29 10.07
N GLU A 243 17.57 -15.36 11.40
CA GLU A 243 17.36 -16.60 12.15
C GLU A 243 15.96 -17.17 11.98
N GLN A 244 14.92 -16.32 11.92
CA GLN A 244 13.55 -16.80 11.67
C GLN A 244 13.43 -17.49 10.32
N PHE A 245 14.05 -16.94 9.27
CA PHE A 245 13.99 -17.50 7.91
C PHE A 245 14.86 -18.75 7.77
N GLU A 246 16.04 -18.75 8.37
CA GLU A 246 16.95 -19.90 8.38
C GLU A 246 16.42 -21.06 9.23
N SER A 247 15.60 -20.79 10.25
CA SER A 247 15.02 -21.82 11.11
C SER A 247 14.09 -22.78 10.37
N GLY A 248 13.45 -22.32 9.29
CA GLY A 248 12.47 -23.09 8.53
C GLY A 248 11.19 -23.43 9.32
N LEU A 249 10.86 -22.65 10.38
CA LEU A 249 9.73 -22.94 11.26
C LEU A 249 8.45 -22.18 10.90
N MET A 250 8.43 -21.43 9.80
CA MET A 250 7.27 -20.68 9.32
C MET A 250 6.61 -21.31 8.07
N GLN A 251 6.92 -22.56 7.73
CA GLN A 251 6.35 -23.26 6.56
C GLN A 251 4.83 -23.48 6.63
N PHE A 252 4.20 -23.20 7.78
CA PHE A 252 2.74 -23.15 7.89
C PHE A 252 2.12 -21.98 7.14
N VAL A 253 2.90 -20.97 6.72
CA VAL A 253 2.52 -20.00 5.69
C VAL A 253 2.72 -20.67 4.33
N ASN A 254 1.68 -21.33 3.85
CA ASN A 254 1.82 -22.26 2.73
C ASN A 254 1.90 -21.58 1.37
N ARG A 255 1.35 -20.38 1.25
CA ARG A 255 1.35 -19.60 0.02
C ARG A 255 1.28 -18.11 0.30
N ILE A 256 2.12 -17.34 -0.35
CA ILE A 256 2.06 -15.88 -0.37
C ILE A 256 1.74 -15.44 -1.80
N ARG A 257 0.55 -14.91 -2.00
CA ARG A 257 -0.01 -14.62 -3.31
C ARG A 257 -0.49 -13.18 -3.45
N ASP A 258 -0.84 -12.80 -4.69
CA ASP A 258 -1.27 -11.44 -5.06
C ASP A 258 -0.31 -10.37 -4.52
N ARG A 259 0.98 -10.61 -4.70
CA ARG A 259 2.07 -9.75 -4.23
C ARG A 259 2.12 -8.50 -5.11
N ARG A 260 1.42 -7.45 -4.70
CA ARG A 260 1.29 -6.19 -5.45
C ARG A 260 2.12 -5.10 -4.79
N PHE A 261 3.18 -4.68 -5.47
CA PHE A 261 3.99 -3.54 -5.06
C PHE A 261 3.34 -2.28 -5.63
N VAL A 262 2.79 -1.43 -4.75
CA VAL A 262 1.86 -0.35 -5.12
C VAL A 262 2.46 1.05 -4.97
N ALA A 263 3.48 1.23 -4.13
CA ALA A 263 4.18 2.49 -3.99
C ALA A 263 5.66 2.24 -3.73
N ILE A 264 6.53 2.95 -4.47
CA ILE A 264 7.98 2.75 -4.45
C ILE A 264 8.67 4.09 -4.30
N ASP A 265 9.16 4.37 -3.11
CA ASP A 265 9.88 5.57 -2.75
C ASP A 265 11.39 5.35 -2.96
N GLU A 266 11.87 5.60 -4.18
CA GLU A 266 13.29 5.40 -4.52
C GLU A 266 14.20 6.37 -3.74
N GLU A 267 13.70 7.55 -3.38
CA GLU A 267 14.47 8.54 -2.62
C GLU A 267 14.79 8.03 -1.22
N ARG A 268 13.83 7.38 -0.57
CA ARG A 268 13.97 6.84 0.78
C ARG A 268 14.29 5.34 0.81
N GLY A 269 14.35 4.69 -0.34
CA GLY A 269 14.56 3.25 -0.44
C GLY A 269 13.47 2.45 0.26
N ILE A 270 12.20 2.84 0.07
CA ILE A 270 11.06 2.17 0.69
C ILE A 270 10.14 1.61 -0.38
N VAL A 271 9.65 0.40 -0.18
CA VAL A 271 8.63 -0.20 -1.03
C VAL A 271 7.46 -0.66 -0.19
N PHE A 272 6.24 -0.43 -0.68
CA PHE A 272 4.98 -0.81 -0.05
C PHE A 272 4.24 -1.82 -0.90
N ALA A 273 3.79 -2.90 -0.28
CA ALA A 273 3.09 -3.98 -0.96
C ALA A 273 1.81 -4.40 -0.21
N PHE A 274 0.80 -4.79 -0.98
CA PHE A 274 -0.32 -5.60 -0.51
C PHE A 274 -0.15 -7.05 -0.94
N GLY A 275 -0.69 -7.98 -0.16
CA GLY A 275 -0.67 -9.39 -0.46
C GLY A 275 -1.51 -10.23 0.48
N PHE A 276 -1.47 -11.53 0.26
CA PHE A 276 -2.19 -12.51 1.08
C PHE A 276 -1.28 -13.65 1.49
N PHE A 277 -1.29 -13.97 2.79
CA PHE A 277 -0.57 -15.12 3.35
C PHE A 277 -1.58 -16.20 3.71
N ASP A 278 -1.61 -17.25 2.93
CA ASP A 278 -2.53 -18.37 3.13
C ASP A 278 -1.97 -19.39 4.13
N HIS A 279 -2.81 -19.81 5.04
CA HIS A 279 -2.55 -20.85 6.02
C HIS A 279 -3.55 -21.98 5.78
N SER A 280 -3.12 -23.04 5.11
CA SER A 280 -4.01 -24.13 4.70
C SER A 280 -4.55 -24.98 5.86
N GLY A 281 -3.88 -24.94 7.01
CA GLY A 281 -4.28 -25.76 8.16
C GLY A 281 -4.10 -27.27 7.94
N GLY A 282 -4.78 -28.07 8.72
CA GLY A 282 -4.79 -29.55 8.55
C GLY A 282 -3.39 -30.17 8.48
N SER A 283 -3.15 -31.03 7.48
CA SER A 283 -1.86 -31.70 7.27
C SER A 283 -0.71 -30.76 6.89
N ALA A 284 -1.00 -29.60 6.33
CA ALA A 284 0.01 -28.59 5.96
C ALA A 284 0.73 -27.97 7.18
N ARG A 285 0.23 -28.23 8.40
CA ARG A 285 0.88 -27.84 9.66
C ARG A 285 2.10 -28.71 9.99
N THR A 286 2.22 -29.88 9.41
CA THR A 286 3.32 -30.83 9.69
C THR A 286 4.31 -30.81 8.54
N PHE A 287 5.51 -30.36 8.83
CA PHE A 287 6.58 -30.16 7.86
C PHE A 287 7.95 -30.54 8.45
N ARG A 288 8.97 -30.61 7.60
CA ARG A 288 10.35 -30.83 8.04
C ARG A 288 11.11 -29.51 8.05
N ALA A 289 11.69 -29.19 9.19
CA ALA A 289 12.68 -28.12 9.29
C ALA A 289 13.96 -28.47 8.48
N PRO A 290 14.84 -27.49 8.16
CA PRO A 290 16.05 -27.71 7.37
C PRO A 290 16.99 -28.79 7.91
N ASP A 291 17.00 -29.00 9.22
CA ASP A 291 17.76 -30.02 9.93
C ASP A 291 17.09 -31.42 9.94
N GLY A 292 15.95 -31.58 9.28
CA GLY A 292 15.21 -32.84 9.17
C GLY A 292 14.18 -33.09 10.28
N ARG A 293 14.11 -32.26 11.35
CA ARG A 293 13.12 -32.37 12.42
C ARG A 293 11.69 -32.32 11.86
N LEU A 294 10.83 -33.18 12.37
CA LEU A 294 9.40 -33.07 12.11
C LEU A 294 8.79 -32.07 13.08
N VAL A 295 8.14 -31.04 12.53
CA VAL A 295 7.52 -29.96 13.28
C VAL A 295 6.04 -29.87 12.93
N THR A 296 5.20 -29.61 13.93
CA THR A 296 3.78 -29.29 13.74
C THR A 296 3.52 -27.90 14.33
N ALA A 297 3.25 -26.93 13.47
CA ALA A 297 3.02 -25.53 13.86
C ALA A 297 1.96 -24.88 12.97
N GLY A 298 1.49 -23.70 13.37
CA GLY A 298 0.49 -22.94 12.64
C GLY A 298 -0.98 -23.34 12.97
N PRO A 299 -1.95 -22.70 12.30
CA PRO A 299 -3.37 -22.86 12.62
C PRO A 299 -3.92 -24.23 12.23
N VAL A 300 -4.90 -24.72 13.00
CA VAL A 300 -5.60 -25.97 12.70
C VAL A 300 -6.53 -25.82 11.50
N GLN A 301 -7.24 -24.71 11.43
CA GLN A 301 -8.20 -24.42 10.38
C GLN A 301 -7.63 -23.44 9.35
N PRO A 302 -8.04 -23.53 8.07
CA PRO A 302 -7.56 -22.63 7.05
C PRO A 302 -8.06 -21.20 7.24
N TRP A 303 -7.20 -20.25 6.98
CA TRP A 303 -7.50 -18.81 6.91
C TRP A 303 -6.36 -18.07 6.20
N THR A 304 -6.56 -16.79 5.92
CA THR A 304 -5.60 -15.95 5.21
C THR A 304 -5.32 -14.67 5.99
N TRP A 305 -4.05 -14.24 6.08
CA TRP A 305 -3.71 -12.86 6.37
C TRP A 305 -3.85 -12.01 5.11
N GLN A 306 -4.67 -10.96 5.16
CA GLN A 306 -4.58 -9.83 4.24
C GLN A 306 -3.58 -8.87 4.83
N ILE A 307 -2.56 -8.49 4.07
CA ILE A 307 -1.44 -7.70 4.56
C ILE A 307 -1.21 -6.44 3.75
N ALA A 308 -0.77 -5.40 4.46
CA ALA A 308 -0.12 -4.21 3.94
C ALA A 308 1.25 -4.13 4.60
N GLU A 309 2.32 -4.27 3.83
CA GLU A 309 3.67 -4.42 4.36
C GLU A 309 4.64 -3.51 3.62
N LEU A 310 5.52 -2.85 4.37
CA LEU A 310 6.54 -1.99 3.80
C LEU A 310 7.93 -2.42 4.25
N PHE A 311 8.90 -2.17 3.38
CA PHE A 311 10.29 -2.52 3.57
C PHE A 311 11.17 -1.30 3.38
N LYS A 312 11.99 -0.96 4.38
CA LYS A 312 13.10 -0.02 4.23
C LYS A 312 14.33 -0.79 3.76
N ILE A 313 14.84 -0.41 2.60
CA ILE A 313 15.93 -1.11 1.90
C ILE A 313 17.07 -0.13 1.67
N GLU A 314 18.26 -0.52 2.11
CA GLU A 314 19.50 0.21 1.90
C GLU A 314 20.63 -0.77 1.58
N LYS A 315 21.51 -0.41 0.66
CA LYS A 315 22.67 -1.22 0.24
C LYS A 315 22.30 -2.66 -0.12
N GLY A 316 21.14 -2.84 -0.77
CA GLY A 316 20.64 -4.16 -1.15
C GLY A 316 20.08 -5.01 -0.01
N GLN A 317 19.89 -4.43 1.19
CA GLN A 317 19.43 -5.16 2.38
C GLN A 317 18.18 -4.52 3.01
N ILE A 318 17.30 -5.35 3.54
CA ILE A 318 16.11 -4.94 4.29
C ILE A 318 16.53 -4.62 5.74
N ARG A 319 16.31 -3.39 6.17
CA ARG A 319 16.64 -2.91 7.51
C ARG A 319 15.44 -2.84 8.45
N LYS A 320 14.27 -2.45 7.92
CA LYS A 320 13.03 -2.35 8.71
C LYS A 320 11.87 -2.89 7.90
N ILE A 321 10.95 -3.53 8.61
CA ILE A 321 9.71 -4.06 8.07
C ILE A 321 8.59 -3.63 9.01
N ASP A 322 7.56 -2.98 8.48
CA ASP A 322 6.33 -2.65 9.20
C ASP A 322 5.14 -3.19 8.43
N ALA A 323 4.26 -3.91 9.10
CA ALA A 323 3.08 -4.50 8.50
C ALA A 323 1.82 -4.24 9.32
N PHE A 324 0.72 -3.90 8.61
CA PHE A 324 -0.63 -4.05 9.14
C PHE A 324 -1.30 -5.23 8.46
N LEU A 325 -1.90 -6.09 9.27
CA LEU A 325 -2.47 -7.34 8.79
C LEU A 325 -3.72 -7.70 9.58
N GLN A 326 -4.67 -8.32 8.88
CA GLN A 326 -5.89 -8.83 9.46
C GLN A 326 -6.22 -10.23 8.94
N ARG A 327 -6.91 -11.00 9.78
CA ARG A 327 -7.40 -12.32 9.42
C ARG A 327 -8.66 -12.20 8.55
N VAL A 328 -8.63 -12.87 7.39
CA VAL A 328 -9.74 -12.89 6.44
C VAL A 328 -10.07 -14.34 6.04
N PRO A 329 -11.22 -14.59 5.39
CA PRO A 329 -11.55 -15.90 4.85
C PRO A 329 -10.44 -16.45 3.95
N TYR A 330 -10.21 -17.77 4.04
CA TYR A 330 -9.19 -18.46 3.23
C TYR A 330 -9.45 -18.27 1.74
N GLY A 331 -8.40 -17.82 1.02
CA GLY A 331 -8.49 -17.62 -0.42
C GLY A 331 -9.18 -16.32 -0.85
N MET A 332 -9.45 -15.38 0.05
CA MET A 332 -10.04 -14.07 -0.29
C MET A 332 -9.16 -13.31 -1.30
N ASN A 333 -9.79 -12.56 -2.20
CA ASN A 333 -9.11 -11.72 -3.19
C ASN A 333 -9.13 -10.23 -2.81
N SER A 334 -8.21 -9.46 -3.40
CA SER A 334 -8.04 -8.04 -3.12
C SER A 334 -9.10 -7.12 -3.75
N GLY A 335 -9.85 -7.63 -4.75
CA GLY A 335 -10.66 -6.77 -5.61
C GLY A 335 -9.85 -6.00 -6.67
N TRP A 336 -8.51 -6.11 -6.69
CA TRP A 336 -7.60 -5.41 -7.63
C TRP A 336 -6.99 -6.33 -8.68
N SER A 337 -7.16 -7.62 -8.55
CA SER A 337 -6.58 -8.64 -9.40
C SER A 337 -7.66 -9.52 -10.01
N THR A 338 -7.46 -10.00 -11.23
CA THR A 338 -8.25 -11.11 -11.75
C THR A 338 -8.05 -12.33 -10.85
N TRP A 339 -8.92 -13.33 -10.96
CA TRP A 339 -8.78 -14.53 -10.14
C TRP A 339 -7.40 -15.20 -10.33
N SER A 340 -6.93 -15.35 -11.56
CA SER A 340 -5.63 -15.94 -11.86
C SER A 340 -4.46 -15.12 -11.31
N GLN A 341 -4.52 -13.80 -11.39
CA GLN A 341 -3.52 -12.91 -10.80
C GLN A 341 -3.52 -12.99 -9.27
N GLY A 342 -4.72 -12.97 -8.65
CA GLY A 342 -4.90 -13.03 -7.21
C GLY A 342 -4.48 -14.37 -6.59
N MET A 343 -4.43 -15.44 -7.39
CA MET A 343 -3.93 -16.76 -6.98
C MET A 343 -2.46 -16.98 -7.34
N SER A 344 -1.84 -16.03 -8.02
CA SER A 344 -0.42 -16.10 -8.42
C SER A 344 0.51 -15.72 -7.27
N GLU A 345 1.63 -16.43 -7.19
CA GLU A 345 2.76 -16.15 -6.29
C GLU A 345 3.80 -15.22 -6.91
N HIS A 346 3.63 -14.86 -8.18
CA HIS A 346 4.54 -13.94 -8.87
C HIS A 346 4.31 -12.49 -8.40
N PRO A 347 5.39 -11.75 -8.12
CA PRO A 347 5.28 -10.34 -7.76
C PRO A 347 4.84 -9.52 -8.98
N ARG A 348 4.09 -8.44 -8.72
CA ARG A 348 3.72 -7.46 -9.73
C ARG A 348 4.04 -6.06 -9.20
N ASP A 349 4.79 -5.30 -9.99
CA ASP A 349 4.87 -3.86 -9.81
C ASP A 349 3.64 -3.23 -10.50
N VAL A 350 2.66 -2.85 -9.71
CA VAL A 350 1.42 -2.22 -10.18
C VAL A 350 1.41 -0.71 -9.91
N SER A 351 2.53 -0.16 -9.48
CA SER A 351 2.61 1.26 -9.13
C SER A 351 2.44 2.16 -10.34
N MET A 352 2.91 1.73 -11.52
CA MET A 352 2.85 2.49 -12.77
C MET A 352 1.67 2.11 -13.68
N GLU A 353 0.83 1.13 -13.31
CA GLU A 353 -0.34 0.68 -14.10
C GLU A 353 -1.46 1.73 -14.18
#